data_e4a1df8350e64657a067a3b0a8d25cee
#
_entry.id   e4a1df8350e64657a067a3b0a8d25cee
#
_cell.length_a   1.000
_cell.length_b   1.000
_cell.length_c   1.000
_cell.angle_alpha   90.00
_cell.angle_beta   90.00
_cell.angle_gamma   90.00
#
_symmetry.space_group_name_H-M   'P 1'
#
loop_
_entity.id
_entity.type
_entity.pdbx_description
1 polymer ?
#
loop_
_entity_poly.entity_id
_entity_poly.type
_entity_poly.pdbx_seq_one_letter_code
_entity_poly.pdbx_strand_id
1 'polypeptide(L)'
;MPQHCIVLGQLAHSVEILVRPDHIDFMGHVNNAEYLRWAQDVTLTFWQQRALAEDVARLGWVAREHTISYFRPAFDGDIITANIEIESVNGPRVVVKLDFRRNNKAITSIKSSWCLVDMSDKRIRRLSDNMLSQFIFPQTRICANSTP
;
A
#
# COMPACT_ATOMS: atom_id res chain seq x y z
N MET A 1 26.89 2.47 3.12
CA MET A 1 25.77 1.58 2.79
C MET A 1 25.02 2.15 1.62
N PRO A 2 24.96 1.43 0.53
CA PRO A 2 24.13 1.90 -0.56
C PRO A 2 22.69 1.94 -0.07
N GLN A 3 22.12 3.12 -0.12
CA GLN A 3 20.69 3.25 0.07
C GLN A 3 20.02 2.64 -1.14
N HIS A 4 19.35 1.54 -0.94
CA HIS A 4 18.50 0.99 -1.99
C HIS A 4 17.27 1.88 -2.09
N CYS A 5 17.40 2.90 -2.90
CA CYS A 5 16.24 3.67 -3.31
C CYS A 5 15.60 2.93 -4.48
N ILE A 6 14.40 2.47 -4.29
CA ILE A 6 13.63 1.82 -5.33
C ILE A 6 12.61 2.83 -5.82
N VAL A 7 12.74 3.22 -7.06
CA VAL A 7 11.81 4.15 -7.69
C VAL A 7 10.72 3.35 -8.39
N LEU A 8 9.52 3.75 -8.15
CA LEU A 8 8.35 3.04 -8.53
C LEU A 8 7.40 3.98 -9.23
N GLY A 9 7.02 3.68 -10.33
CA GLY A 9 5.95 4.31 -11.05
C GLY A 9 5.04 3.25 -11.63
N GLN A 10 5.16 2.03 -11.13
CA GLN A 10 4.43 0.90 -11.69
C GLN A 10 3.38 0.41 -10.72
N LEU A 11 2.20 0.12 -11.26
CA LEU A 11 1.13 -0.52 -10.55
C LEU A 11 1.59 -1.88 -10.02
N ALA A 12 1.54 -2.07 -8.72
CA ALA A 12 1.93 -3.30 -8.07
C ALA A 12 0.76 -4.28 -7.95
N HIS A 13 -0.45 -3.75 -7.73
CA HIS A 13 -1.65 -4.55 -7.50
C HIS A 13 -2.89 -3.69 -7.69
N SER A 14 -4.00 -4.33 -8.06
CA SER A 14 -5.28 -3.65 -8.27
C SER A 14 -6.41 -4.50 -7.69
N VAL A 15 -7.33 -3.87 -6.98
CA VAL A 15 -8.49 -4.52 -6.36
C VAL A 15 -9.73 -3.73 -6.66
N GLU A 16 -10.84 -4.41 -6.93
CA GLU A 16 -12.14 -3.77 -7.05
C GLU A 16 -12.89 -3.84 -5.73
N ILE A 17 -13.52 -2.74 -5.35
CA ILE A 17 -14.29 -2.60 -4.12
C ILE A 17 -15.71 -2.18 -4.48
N LEU A 18 -16.68 -2.99 -4.08
CA LEU A 18 -18.08 -2.63 -4.19
C LEU A 18 -18.48 -1.79 -2.98
N VAL A 19 -18.96 -0.59 -3.22
CA VAL A 19 -19.48 0.27 -2.15
C VAL A 19 -20.83 -0.26 -1.69
N ARG A 20 -20.97 -0.48 -0.39
CA ARG A 20 -22.18 -1.01 0.24
C ARG A 20 -22.84 0.05 1.10
N PRO A 21 -24.13 -0.15 1.48
CA PRO A 21 -24.83 0.81 2.33
C PRO A 21 -24.13 1.10 3.66
N ASP A 22 -23.46 0.10 4.26
CA ASP A 22 -22.74 0.28 5.52
C ASP A 22 -21.47 1.13 5.41
N HIS A 23 -21.02 1.43 4.20
CA HIS A 23 -19.92 2.36 3.95
C HIS A 23 -20.36 3.82 3.90
N ILE A 24 -21.68 4.06 3.85
CA ILE A 24 -22.26 5.40 3.61
C ILE A 24 -22.54 6.09 4.94
N ASP A 25 -22.12 7.35 5.05
CA ASP A 25 -22.40 8.16 6.24
C ASP A 25 -23.64 9.04 6.06
N PHE A 26 -23.88 9.91 7.04
CA PHE A 26 -25.05 10.79 7.05
C PHE A 26 -25.08 11.80 5.90
N MET A 27 -23.95 12.02 5.23
CA MET A 27 -23.88 12.90 4.06
C MET A 27 -24.34 12.22 2.77
N GLY A 28 -24.63 10.92 2.83
CA GLY A 28 -25.11 10.17 1.67
C GLY A 28 -24.04 9.66 0.75
N HIS A 29 -22.78 9.74 1.13
CA HIS A 29 -21.66 9.18 0.36
C HIS A 29 -20.69 8.43 1.26
N VAL A 30 -19.72 7.76 0.68
CA VAL A 30 -18.75 6.96 1.42
C VAL A 30 -18.08 7.78 2.50
N ASN A 31 -18.11 7.27 3.73
CA ASN A 31 -17.44 7.88 4.87
C ASN A 31 -15.93 7.97 4.59
N ASN A 32 -15.36 9.13 4.86
CA ASN A 32 -13.93 9.37 4.63
C ASN A 32 -13.04 8.31 5.31
N ALA A 33 -13.43 7.81 6.46
CA ALA A 33 -12.67 6.79 7.19
C ALA A 33 -12.61 5.43 6.46
N GLU A 34 -13.57 5.13 5.60
CA GLU A 34 -13.59 3.87 4.87
C GLU A 34 -12.41 3.73 3.91
N TYR A 35 -11.97 4.82 3.30
CA TYR A 35 -10.84 4.80 2.38
C TYR A 35 -9.55 4.36 3.07
N LEU A 36 -9.32 4.80 4.30
CA LEU A 36 -8.16 4.36 5.07
C LEU A 36 -8.25 2.88 5.42
N ARG A 37 -9.44 2.42 5.78
CA ARG A 37 -9.67 1.00 6.06
C ARG A 37 -9.41 0.15 4.83
N TRP A 38 -9.95 0.54 3.69
CA TRP A 38 -9.70 -0.15 2.42
C TRP A 38 -8.22 -0.13 2.06
N ALA A 39 -7.54 1.00 2.26
CA ALA A 39 -6.11 1.12 1.98
C ALA A 39 -5.29 0.14 2.82
N GLN A 40 -5.61 0.00 4.09
CA GLN A 40 -4.94 -0.96 4.96
C GLN A 40 -5.18 -2.40 4.50
N ASP A 41 -6.42 -2.73 4.17
CA ASP A 41 -6.77 -4.07 3.69
C ASP A 41 -6.05 -4.42 2.40
N VAL A 42 -6.04 -3.51 1.45
CA VAL A 42 -5.36 -3.71 0.15
C VAL A 42 -3.85 -3.88 0.36
N THR A 43 -3.24 -3.05 1.21
CA THR A 43 -1.81 -3.11 1.49
C THR A 43 -1.42 -4.42 2.16
N LEU A 44 -2.17 -4.84 3.17
CA LEU A 44 -1.90 -6.10 3.88
C LEU A 44 -2.14 -7.32 2.99
N THR A 45 -3.18 -7.31 2.18
CA THR A 45 -3.45 -8.40 1.24
C THR A 45 -2.33 -8.51 0.21
N PHE A 46 -1.85 -7.39 -0.28
CA PHE A 46 -0.70 -7.36 -1.19
C PHE A 46 0.54 -8.01 -0.55
N TRP A 47 0.84 -7.64 0.69
CA TRP A 47 1.93 -8.24 1.45
C TRP A 47 1.76 -9.75 1.59
N GLN A 48 0.57 -10.18 2.03
CA GLN A 48 0.29 -11.60 2.26
C GLN A 48 0.40 -12.45 0.99
N GLN A 49 0.05 -11.88 -0.15
CA GLN A 49 0.11 -12.59 -1.44
C GLN A 49 1.52 -12.65 -2.03
N ARG A 50 2.37 -11.68 -1.70
CA ARG A 50 3.70 -11.55 -2.34
C ARG A 50 4.82 -12.09 -1.47
N ALA A 51 4.72 -11.96 -0.16
CA ALA A 51 5.77 -12.38 0.76
C ALA A 51 5.74 -13.89 0.99
N LEU A 52 6.88 -14.43 1.40
CA LEU A 52 6.95 -15.83 1.83
C LEU A 52 6.10 -16.03 3.07
N ALA A 53 5.47 -17.19 3.18
CA ALA A 53 4.59 -17.52 4.31
C ALA A 53 5.32 -17.36 5.66
N GLU A 54 6.59 -17.74 5.74
CA GLU A 54 7.39 -17.58 6.97
C GLU A 54 7.61 -16.12 7.34
N ASP A 55 7.78 -15.23 6.35
CA ASP A 55 7.91 -13.80 6.59
C ASP A 55 6.58 -13.19 7.04
N VAL A 56 5.48 -13.59 6.42
CA VAL A 56 4.14 -13.16 6.83
C VAL A 56 3.85 -13.55 8.27
N ALA A 57 4.26 -14.74 8.68
CA ALA A 57 4.03 -15.23 10.04
C ALA A 57 4.88 -14.52 11.10
N ARG A 58 6.09 -14.09 10.73
CA ARG A 58 7.07 -13.55 11.67
C ARG A 58 7.11 -12.03 11.71
N LEU A 59 6.82 -11.38 10.61
CA LEU A 59 7.01 -9.95 10.43
C LEU A 59 5.66 -9.24 10.36
N GLY A 60 5.65 -8.01 10.83
CA GLY A 60 4.47 -7.16 10.77
C GLY A 60 4.81 -5.77 10.26
N TRP A 61 3.80 -5.01 9.93
CA TRP A 61 3.94 -3.65 9.45
C TRP A 61 3.25 -2.69 10.40
N VAL A 62 3.98 -1.66 10.80
CA VAL A 62 3.44 -0.58 11.63
C VAL A 62 3.30 0.66 10.76
N ALA A 63 2.08 1.18 10.70
CA ALA A 63 1.83 2.44 9.98
C ALA A 63 2.46 3.59 10.75
N ARG A 64 3.17 4.46 10.02
CA ARG A 64 3.82 5.62 10.61
C ARG A 64 3.13 6.91 10.23
N GLU A 65 2.62 7.00 9.02
CA GLU A 65 2.04 8.22 8.51
C GLU A 65 1.10 7.92 7.34
N HIS A 66 0.01 8.67 7.27
CA HIS A 66 -0.91 8.65 6.14
C HIS A 66 -1.18 10.09 5.71
N THR A 67 -1.14 10.33 4.41
CA THR A 67 -1.60 11.57 3.81
C THR A 67 -2.73 11.23 2.84
N ILE A 68 -3.91 11.79 3.07
CA ILE A 68 -5.12 11.45 2.32
C ILE A 68 -5.66 12.71 1.66
N SER A 69 -5.97 12.59 0.37
CA SER A 69 -6.63 13.64 -0.40
C SER A 69 -7.94 13.10 -0.98
N TYR A 70 -9.03 13.82 -0.75
CA TYR A 70 -10.35 13.46 -1.23
C TYR A 70 -10.73 14.39 -2.38
N PHE A 71 -11.02 13.81 -3.55
CA PHE A 71 -11.30 14.59 -4.76
C PHE A 71 -12.77 14.58 -5.15
N ARG A 72 -13.43 13.42 -5.02
CA ARG A 72 -14.82 13.22 -5.43
C ARG A 72 -15.51 12.25 -4.48
N PRO A 73 -16.81 12.42 -4.25
CA PRO A 73 -17.56 11.46 -3.45
C PRO A 73 -17.82 10.17 -4.23
N ALA A 74 -18.01 9.08 -3.50
CA ALA A 74 -18.49 7.82 -4.02
C ALA A 74 -19.77 7.43 -3.29
N PHE A 75 -20.61 6.62 -3.95
CA PHE A 75 -21.95 6.34 -3.51
C PHE A 75 -22.22 4.84 -3.46
N ASP A 76 -23.28 4.47 -2.76
CA ASP A 76 -23.72 3.08 -2.67
C ASP A 76 -23.89 2.48 -4.08
N GLY A 77 -23.37 1.27 -4.24
CA GLY A 77 -23.41 0.56 -5.50
C GLY A 77 -22.28 0.88 -6.47
N ASP A 78 -21.47 1.90 -6.19
CA ASP A 78 -20.31 2.20 -7.03
C ASP A 78 -19.26 1.09 -6.92
N ILE A 79 -18.55 0.85 -8.01
CA ILE A 79 -17.39 -0.02 -8.03
C ILE A 79 -16.15 0.87 -8.10
N ILE A 80 -15.33 0.77 -7.08
CA ILE A 80 -14.08 1.54 -6.96
C ILE A 80 -12.91 0.62 -7.26
N THR A 81 -12.00 1.08 -8.11
CA THR A 81 -10.73 0.38 -8.35
C THR A 81 -9.68 1.00 -7.44
N ALA A 82 -9.11 0.18 -6.57
CA ALA A 82 -7.99 0.57 -5.71
C ALA A 82 -6.69 0.06 -6.32
N ASN A 83 -5.82 0.97 -6.68
CA ASN A 83 -4.51 0.68 -7.26
C ASN A 83 -3.44 0.98 -6.22
N ILE A 84 -2.55 0.01 -5.95
CA ILE A 84 -1.43 0.21 -5.05
C ILE A 84 -0.11 0.23 -5.83
N GLU A 85 0.71 1.21 -5.52
CA GLU A 85 2.08 1.33 -5.99
C GLU A 85 3.01 1.40 -4.79
N ILE A 86 4.19 0.78 -4.90
CA ILE A 86 5.24 1.00 -3.91
C ILE A 86 6.07 2.18 -4.41
N GLU A 87 6.06 3.28 -3.68
CA GLU A 87 6.76 4.49 -4.08
C GLU A 87 8.25 4.41 -3.77
N SER A 88 8.59 3.89 -2.58
CA SER A 88 9.99 3.77 -2.19
C SER A 88 10.17 2.72 -1.09
N VAL A 89 11.39 2.21 -1.01
CA VAL A 89 11.86 1.38 0.10
C VAL A 89 13.17 1.93 0.59
N ASN A 90 13.26 2.17 1.89
CA ASN A 90 14.48 2.68 2.51
C ASN A 90 14.66 1.99 3.88
N GLY A 91 15.56 0.99 3.92
CA GLY A 91 15.78 0.19 5.12
C GLY A 91 14.52 -0.54 5.57
N PRO A 92 13.99 -0.24 6.76
CA PRO A 92 12.77 -0.86 7.26
C PRO A 92 11.50 -0.19 6.76
N ARG A 93 11.61 0.95 6.07
CA ARG A 93 10.48 1.80 5.70
C ARG A 93 10.07 1.57 4.25
N VAL A 94 8.76 1.37 4.06
CA VAL A 94 8.15 1.30 2.74
C VAL A 94 7.09 2.39 2.64
N VAL A 95 7.12 3.14 1.55
CA VAL A 95 6.09 4.12 1.23
C VAL A 95 5.26 3.56 0.08
N VAL A 96 3.96 3.50 0.29
CA VAL A 96 3.00 3.05 -0.71
C VAL A 96 2.06 4.18 -1.07
N LYS A 97 1.58 4.17 -2.30
CA LYS A 97 0.56 5.08 -2.77
C LYS A 97 -0.63 4.26 -3.27
N LEU A 98 -1.81 4.64 -2.82
CA LEU A 98 -3.06 4.05 -3.28
C LEU A 98 -3.90 5.10 -3.97
N ASP A 99 -4.38 4.75 -5.16
CA ASP A 99 -5.34 5.55 -5.89
C ASP A 99 -6.66 4.79 -5.93
N PHE A 100 -7.72 5.47 -5.50
CA PHE A 100 -9.09 4.96 -5.59
C PHE A 100 -9.76 5.66 -6.76
N ARG A 101 -10.26 4.87 -7.72
CA ARG A 101 -10.83 5.39 -8.96
C ARG A 101 -12.20 4.79 -9.23
N ARG A 102 -13.07 5.60 -9.82
CA ARG A 102 -14.34 5.14 -10.37
C ARG A 102 -14.42 5.63 -11.81
N ASN A 103 -14.66 4.70 -12.76
CA ASN A 103 -14.69 5.03 -14.18
C ASN A 103 -13.45 5.81 -14.63
N ASN A 104 -12.29 5.38 -14.12
CA ASN A 104 -10.98 5.96 -14.40
C ASN A 104 -10.80 7.43 -13.92
N LYS A 105 -11.67 7.91 -13.05
CA LYS A 105 -11.54 9.23 -12.40
C LYS A 105 -11.10 9.06 -10.96
N ALA A 106 -10.13 9.84 -10.54
CA ALA A 106 -9.61 9.81 -9.17
C ALA A 106 -10.69 10.24 -8.18
N ILE A 107 -10.92 9.41 -7.17
CA ILE A 107 -11.83 9.71 -6.05
C ILE A 107 -11.05 10.13 -4.84
N THR A 108 -10.06 9.33 -4.46
CA THR A 108 -9.24 9.52 -3.26
C THR A 108 -7.83 9.04 -3.54
N SER A 109 -6.85 9.68 -2.95
CA SER A 109 -5.44 9.27 -3.00
C SER A 109 -4.91 9.20 -1.59
N ILE A 110 -4.18 8.12 -1.28
CA ILE A 110 -3.55 7.93 0.02
C ILE A 110 -2.08 7.58 -0.20
N LYS A 111 -1.21 8.30 0.51
CA LYS A 111 0.20 7.98 0.61
C LYS A 111 0.47 7.55 2.04
N SER A 112 1.04 6.36 2.22
CA SER A 112 1.26 5.77 3.54
C SER A 112 2.71 5.33 3.70
N SER A 113 3.25 5.57 4.88
CA SER A 113 4.57 5.11 5.28
C SER A 113 4.42 4.01 6.32
N TRP A 114 5.05 2.87 6.05
CA TRP A 114 5.01 1.67 6.90
C TRP A 114 6.41 1.28 7.31
N CYS A 115 6.52 0.71 8.50
CA CYS A 115 7.79 0.24 9.06
C CYS A 115 7.69 -1.25 9.38
N LEU A 116 8.68 -2.01 8.93
CA LEU A 116 8.74 -3.46 9.16
C LEU A 116 9.24 -3.74 10.57
N VAL A 117 8.56 -4.62 11.28
CA VAL A 117 8.94 -5.05 12.62
C VAL A 117 8.88 -6.56 12.75
N ASP A 118 9.72 -7.08 13.61
CA ASP A 118 9.65 -8.48 14.03
C ASP A 118 8.58 -8.60 15.11
N MET A 119 7.63 -9.52 14.92
CA MET A 119 6.50 -9.66 15.85
C MET A 119 6.90 -10.26 17.18
N SER A 120 8.03 -10.96 17.26
CA SER A 120 8.48 -11.60 18.50
C SER A 120 9.05 -10.61 19.52
N ASP A 121 9.85 -9.64 19.06
CA ASP A 121 10.50 -8.65 19.93
C ASP A 121 10.04 -7.21 19.67
N LYS A 122 9.17 -7.00 18.68
CA LYS A 122 8.67 -5.70 18.25
C LYS A 122 9.76 -4.74 17.77
N ARG A 123 10.91 -5.25 17.39
CA ARG A 123 12.01 -4.44 16.88
C ARG A 123 11.90 -4.22 15.39
N ILE A 124 12.37 -3.07 14.97
CA ILE A 124 12.43 -2.69 13.56
C ILE A 124 13.42 -3.59 12.82
N ARG A 125 13.02 -4.05 11.64
CA ARG A 125 13.86 -4.86 10.76
C ARG A 125 13.93 -4.24 9.38
N ARG A 126 15.11 -4.27 8.78
CA ARG A 126 15.28 -3.87 7.38
C ARG A 126 14.75 -4.97 6.47
N LEU A 127 14.22 -4.57 5.30
CA LEU A 127 13.87 -5.55 4.29
C LEU A 127 15.15 -6.23 3.78
N SER A 128 15.16 -7.55 3.82
CA SER A 128 16.28 -8.33 3.26
C SER A 128 16.25 -8.31 1.74
N ASP A 129 17.37 -8.64 1.11
CA ASP A 129 17.44 -8.79 -0.35
C ASP A 129 16.44 -9.81 -0.86
N ASN A 130 16.25 -10.90 -0.11
CA ASN A 130 15.26 -11.92 -0.44
C ASN A 130 13.84 -11.37 -0.40
N MET A 131 13.50 -10.59 0.61
CA MET A 131 12.20 -9.93 0.69
C MET A 131 12.00 -8.93 -0.45
N LEU A 132 13.02 -8.19 -0.78
CA LEU A 132 12.96 -7.25 -1.91
C LEU A 132 12.65 -7.98 -3.21
N SER A 133 13.28 -9.13 -3.45
CA SER A 133 13.04 -9.90 -4.66
C SER A 133 11.66 -10.55 -4.69
N GLN A 134 11.13 -10.97 -3.55
CA GLN A 134 9.84 -11.65 -3.44
C GLN A 134 8.67 -10.68 -3.35
N PHE A 135 8.83 -9.60 -2.60
CA PHE A 135 7.75 -8.68 -2.28
C PHE A 135 7.72 -7.47 -3.21
N ILE A 136 8.87 -6.86 -3.47
CA ILE A 136 8.99 -5.63 -4.25
C ILE A 136 9.22 -5.92 -5.72
N PHE A 137 10.21 -6.76 -6.03
CA PHE A 137 10.46 -7.23 -7.40
C PHE A 137 9.47 -8.36 -7.71
N PRO A 138 9.13 -8.63 -8.92
CA PRO A 138 9.69 -8.22 -10.20
C PRO A 138 9.15 -6.92 -10.79
N GLN A 139 8.34 -6.16 -10.09
CA GLN A 139 7.67 -4.99 -10.65
C GLN A 139 8.42 -3.68 -10.43
N THR A 140 9.59 -3.75 -9.82
CA THR A 140 10.34 -2.57 -9.46
C THR A 140 11.75 -2.60 -10.03
N ARG A 141 12.28 -1.43 -10.28
CA ARG A 141 13.67 -1.28 -10.67
C ARG A 141 14.44 -0.66 -9.52
N ILE A 142 15.62 -1.19 -9.27
CA ILE A 142 16.55 -0.56 -8.35
C ILE A 142 16.95 0.76 -8.95
N CYS A 143 17.00 1.82 -8.13
CA CYS A 143 17.47 3.11 -8.54
C CYS A 143 18.85 3.04 -9.17
N ALA A 144 19.14 4.02 -9.97
CA ALA A 144 20.28 4.13 -10.83
C ALA A 144 21.65 4.10 -10.15
N ASN A 145 21.72 4.01 -8.83
CA ASN A 145 22.95 3.71 -8.13
C ASN A 145 23.51 2.33 -8.47
N SER A 146 22.74 1.54 -9.11
CA SER A 146 23.16 0.26 -9.65
C SER A 146 23.88 0.41 -10.96
N THR A 147 23.91 1.56 -11.54
CA THR A 147 24.68 1.74 -12.75
C THR A 147 26.13 1.93 -12.39
N PRO A 148 26.95 1.17 -13.00
CA PRO A 148 28.38 1.37 -12.88
C PRO A 148 28.74 2.74 -13.36
#